data_510c785b0ba6157313fbc0a71dacc1c7
#
_entry.id   510c785b0ba6157313fbc0a71dacc1c7
#
_cell.length_a   1.000
_cell.length_b   1.000
_cell.length_c   1.000
_cell.angle_alpha   90.00
_cell.angle_beta   90.00
_cell.angle_gamma   90.00
#
_symmetry.space_group_name_H-M   'P 1'
#
loop_
_entity.id
_entity.type
_entity.pdbx_description
1 polymer ?
#
loop_
_entity_poly.entity_id
_entity_poly.type
_entity_poly.pdbx_seq_one_letter_code
_entity_poly.pdbx_strand_id
1 'polypeptide(L)'
;MQRVAINGFGRIGRNVLRAWFENPKNFHFEIVAINDIADVETLVHLFKYDTTHGRFDGAVNIVQENGQLYMSIDARQIKQKVQILRQANPELLPWEALNIDVVLECTGLFRSRAAATQHITAGAKRVIIGAAPFDTVDAAIVYGVNHHDVKPSDQIISGVSCTTQALVPLVKIIDDAFGIDSALMTEIHAVTADQSVLDHAHRDLRRARASGQNIIPTTSSALGALKQVMPKMENRIDGFSIRVPTINVAAIDLTFIAKAPVTAHLINQTLIQAAKYDYAEIMSVTDEQLVSSDFNHSPYSLIVDLTQTMVVGQQAKVFAWYDNEWGYANRLLDLCESFY
;
A
#
# COMPACT_ATOMS: atom_id res chain seq x y z
N MET A 1 -15.50 -19.46 3.93
CA MET A 1 -14.24 -18.69 3.86
C MET A 1 -14.27 -17.89 2.58
N GLN A 2 -13.97 -16.60 2.64
CA GLN A 2 -14.01 -15.71 1.49
C GLN A 2 -12.87 -16.06 0.51
N ARG A 3 -13.12 -15.95 -0.78
CA ARG A 3 -12.17 -16.33 -1.83
C ARG A 3 -11.63 -15.09 -2.52
N VAL A 4 -10.32 -14.91 -2.47
CA VAL A 4 -9.60 -13.74 -2.99
C VAL A 4 -8.75 -14.13 -4.20
N ALA A 5 -8.75 -13.30 -5.23
CA ALA A 5 -7.85 -13.39 -6.37
C ALA A 5 -6.96 -12.15 -6.45
N ILE A 6 -5.74 -12.32 -6.92
CA ILE A 6 -4.80 -11.24 -7.19
C ILE A 6 -4.68 -11.08 -8.71
N ASN A 7 -5.02 -9.91 -9.24
CA ASN A 7 -4.77 -9.54 -10.62
C ASN A 7 -3.53 -8.64 -10.71
N GLY A 8 -2.48 -9.12 -11.38
CA GLY A 8 -1.15 -8.50 -11.38
C GLY A 8 -0.25 -9.06 -10.28
N PHE A 9 0.69 -9.91 -10.66
CA PHE A 9 1.64 -10.55 -9.74
C PHE A 9 3.02 -9.87 -9.80
N GLY A 10 2.98 -8.53 -9.87
CA GLY A 10 4.14 -7.63 -9.76
C GLY A 10 4.64 -7.51 -8.32
N ARG A 11 5.30 -6.38 -7.99
CA ARG A 11 5.82 -6.13 -6.63
C ARG A 11 4.74 -6.30 -5.56
N ILE A 12 3.63 -5.56 -5.70
CA ILE A 12 2.55 -5.55 -4.69
C ILE A 12 1.84 -6.91 -4.62
N GLY A 13 1.43 -7.48 -5.75
CA GLY A 13 0.73 -8.77 -5.74
C GLY A 13 1.56 -9.90 -5.12
N ARG A 14 2.88 -9.96 -5.40
CA ARG A 14 3.76 -10.92 -4.74
C ARG A 14 3.91 -10.68 -3.25
N ASN A 15 4.03 -9.42 -2.82
CA ASN A 15 4.15 -9.08 -1.40
C ASN A 15 2.84 -9.34 -0.65
N VAL A 16 1.68 -9.12 -1.27
CA VAL A 16 0.37 -9.52 -0.69
C VAL A 16 0.34 -11.03 -0.42
N LEU A 17 0.72 -11.87 -1.41
CA LEU A 17 0.71 -13.32 -1.22
C LEU A 17 1.75 -13.76 -0.17
N ARG A 18 2.95 -13.16 -0.15
CA ARG A 18 3.96 -13.42 0.89
C ARG A 18 3.45 -13.02 2.27
N ALA A 19 2.91 -11.80 2.41
CA ALA A 19 2.39 -11.30 3.67
C ALA A 19 1.23 -12.15 4.20
N TRP A 20 0.39 -12.71 3.32
CA TRP A 20 -0.67 -13.63 3.72
C TRP A 20 -0.13 -14.91 4.39
N PHE A 21 1.00 -15.44 3.91
CA PHE A 21 1.68 -16.59 4.55
C PHE A 21 2.44 -16.18 5.81
N GLU A 22 3.00 -14.98 5.84
CA GLU A 22 3.91 -14.54 6.91
C GLU A 22 3.19 -13.86 8.07
N ASN A 23 1.99 -13.32 7.83
CA ASN A 23 1.22 -12.67 8.87
C ASN A 23 0.68 -13.70 9.87
N PRO A 24 0.88 -13.51 11.18
CA PRO A 24 0.35 -14.39 12.20
C PRO A 24 -1.17 -14.30 12.37
N LYS A 25 -1.83 -13.31 11.79
CA LYS A 25 -3.29 -13.18 11.80
C LYS A 25 -3.90 -14.37 11.06
N ASN A 26 -4.87 -15.02 11.66
CA ASN A 26 -5.69 -16.02 10.98
C ASN A 26 -6.75 -15.29 10.16
N PHE A 27 -6.47 -15.03 8.89
CA PHE A 27 -7.43 -14.42 7.98
C PHE A 27 -8.64 -15.34 7.72
N HIS A 28 -9.83 -14.73 7.60
CA HIS A 28 -11.05 -15.45 7.25
C HIS A 28 -11.25 -15.60 5.74
N PHE A 29 -10.20 -15.38 4.96
CA PHE A 29 -10.19 -15.57 3.51
C PHE A 29 -8.97 -16.39 3.06
N GLU A 30 -9.08 -16.94 1.86
CA GLU A 30 -7.98 -17.63 1.18
C GLU A 30 -7.67 -16.97 -0.18
N ILE A 31 -6.38 -16.89 -0.53
CA ILE A 31 -5.96 -16.46 -1.86
C ILE A 31 -5.92 -17.71 -2.75
N VAL A 32 -6.84 -17.77 -3.72
CA VAL A 32 -7.06 -18.99 -4.52
C VAL A 32 -6.60 -18.89 -5.96
N ALA A 33 -6.40 -17.68 -6.48
CA ALA A 33 -5.95 -17.45 -7.84
C ALA A 33 -5.05 -16.22 -7.94
N ILE A 34 -4.10 -16.29 -8.86
CA ILE A 34 -3.32 -15.15 -9.35
C ILE A 34 -3.48 -15.08 -10.87
N ASN A 35 -3.52 -13.87 -11.42
CA ASN A 35 -3.50 -13.62 -12.84
C ASN A 35 -2.34 -12.68 -13.17
N ASP A 36 -1.52 -13.06 -14.15
CA ASP A 36 -0.48 -12.21 -14.74
C ASP A 36 -0.19 -12.69 -16.15
N ILE A 37 0.26 -11.80 -17.04
CA ILE A 37 0.57 -12.14 -18.44
C ILE A 37 1.99 -12.68 -18.61
N ALA A 38 2.84 -12.54 -17.59
CA ALA A 38 4.22 -13.01 -17.61
C ALA A 38 4.30 -14.56 -17.60
N ASP A 39 5.46 -15.08 -17.89
CA ASP A 39 5.74 -16.49 -17.87
C ASP A 39 5.68 -17.09 -16.45
N VAL A 40 5.09 -18.28 -16.32
CA VAL A 40 4.81 -18.91 -15.01
C VAL A 40 6.08 -19.19 -14.22
N GLU A 41 7.12 -19.71 -14.88
CA GLU A 41 8.41 -19.98 -14.25
C GLU A 41 9.04 -18.71 -13.70
N THR A 42 8.93 -17.61 -14.44
CA THR A 42 9.39 -16.28 -14.01
C THR A 42 8.61 -15.78 -12.81
N LEU A 43 7.27 -15.88 -12.80
CA LEU A 43 6.44 -15.49 -11.67
C LEU A 43 6.80 -16.25 -10.40
N VAL A 44 6.95 -17.57 -10.50
CA VAL A 44 7.32 -18.43 -9.38
C VAL A 44 8.76 -18.15 -8.91
N HIS A 45 9.68 -17.90 -9.83
CA HIS A 45 11.06 -17.53 -9.49
C HIS A 45 11.09 -16.23 -8.68
N LEU A 46 10.41 -15.19 -9.16
CA LEU A 46 10.33 -13.87 -8.49
C LEU A 46 9.55 -13.93 -7.17
N PHE A 47 8.65 -14.88 -6.98
CA PHE A 47 8.01 -15.11 -5.70
C PHE A 47 8.97 -15.75 -4.69
N LYS A 48 9.83 -16.70 -5.15
CA LYS A 48 10.83 -17.37 -4.30
C LYS A 48 11.97 -16.43 -3.90
N TYR A 49 12.42 -15.58 -4.82
CA TYR A 49 13.62 -14.76 -4.65
C TYR A 49 13.27 -13.30 -4.87
N ASP A 50 13.47 -12.50 -3.86
CA ASP A 50 13.20 -11.08 -3.90
C ASP A 50 14.40 -10.29 -3.38
N THR A 51 14.82 -9.27 -4.13
CA THR A 51 16.01 -8.47 -3.78
C THR A 51 15.78 -7.65 -2.51
N THR A 52 14.53 -7.20 -2.28
CA THR A 52 14.17 -6.36 -1.14
C THR A 52 13.82 -7.19 0.09
N HIS A 53 12.95 -8.20 -0.09
CA HIS A 53 12.39 -8.99 1.01
C HIS A 53 13.06 -10.36 1.19
N GLY A 54 14.10 -10.66 0.41
CA GLY A 54 14.87 -11.88 0.54
C GLY A 54 14.15 -13.12 -0.01
N ARG A 55 14.68 -14.29 0.35
CA ARG A 55 14.13 -15.56 -0.05
C ARG A 55 12.85 -15.87 0.72
N PHE A 56 11.81 -16.33 0.02
CA PHE A 56 10.57 -16.80 0.66
C PHE A 56 10.85 -18.04 1.51
N ASP A 57 10.37 -18.03 2.75
CA ASP A 57 10.55 -19.10 3.72
C ASP A 57 9.47 -20.18 3.53
N GLY A 58 9.67 -21.04 2.54
CA GLY A 58 8.76 -22.12 2.21
C GLY A 58 9.12 -22.85 0.92
N ALA A 59 8.49 -24.00 0.71
CA ALA A 59 8.58 -24.74 -0.54
C ALA A 59 7.53 -24.22 -1.53
N VAL A 60 7.98 -23.89 -2.75
CA VAL A 60 7.10 -23.39 -3.81
C VAL A 60 7.38 -24.16 -5.09
N ASN A 61 6.34 -24.78 -5.66
CA ASN A 61 6.43 -25.59 -6.87
C ASN A 61 5.32 -25.24 -7.85
N ILE A 62 5.59 -25.44 -9.14
CA ILE A 62 4.56 -25.42 -10.18
C ILE A 62 3.97 -26.82 -10.28
N VAL A 63 2.63 -26.91 -10.23
CA VAL A 63 1.90 -28.17 -10.35
C VAL A 63 0.84 -28.00 -11.44
N GLN A 64 0.70 -29.00 -12.29
CA GLN A 64 -0.35 -29.06 -13.30
C GLN A 64 -1.36 -30.14 -12.93
N GLU A 65 -2.64 -29.76 -12.81
CA GLU A 65 -3.74 -30.66 -12.50
C GLU A 65 -4.93 -30.34 -13.41
N ASN A 66 -5.48 -31.37 -14.08
CA ASN A 66 -6.62 -31.23 -14.99
C ASN A 66 -6.45 -30.13 -16.08
N GLY A 67 -5.23 -29.97 -16.57
CA GLY A 67 -4.89 -28.96 -17.56
C GLY A 67 -4.70 -27.54 -17.02
N GLN A 68 -4.88 -27.31 -15.72
CA GLN A 68 -4.70 -26.03 -15.06
C GLN A 68 -3.35 -25.98 -14.34
N LEU A 69 -2.74 -24.79 -14.26
CA LEU A 69 -1.48 -24.56 -13.58
C LEU A 69 -1.72 -23.95 -12.19
N TYR A 70 -0.96 -24.44 -11.22
CA TYR A 70 -1.02 -23.97 -9.84
C TYR A 70 0.37 -23.68 -9.30
N MET A 71 0.47 -22.67 -8.46
CA MET A 71 1.57 -22.50 -7.52
C MET A 71 1.20 -23.24 -6.23
N SER A 72 1.89 -24.36 -5.96
CA SER A 72 1.75 -25.10 -4.71
C SER A 72 2.76 -24.57 -3.71
N ILE A 73 2.27 -24.05 -2.59
CA ILE A 73 3.07 -23.40 -1.55
C ILE A 73 2.90 -24.19 -0.26
N ASP A 74 4.01 -24.52 0.38
CA ASP A 74 4.06 -25.16 1.71
C ASP A 74 4.97 -24.31 2.60
N ALA A 75 4.38 -23.50 3.46
CA ALA A 75 5.09 -22.57 4.32
C ALA A 75 4.34 -22.40 5.65
N ARG A 76 5.10 -22.36 6.76
CA ARG A 76 4.56 -22.06 8.11
C ARG A 76 3.34 -22.91 8.48
N GLN A 77 3.35 -24.22 8.12
CA GLN A 77 2.28 -25.20 8.34
C GLN A 77 1.01 -24.95 7.49
N ILE A 78 1.04 -24.00 6.56
CA ILE A 78 -0.03 -23.74 5.61
C ILE A 78 0.35 -24.37 4.27
N LYS A 79 -0.55 -25.19 3.72
CA LYS A 79 -0.44 -25.74 2.37
C LYS A 79 -1.55 -25.16 1.52
N GLN A 80 -1.15 -24.40 0.51
CA GLN A 80 -2.08 -23.71 -0.38
C GLN A 80 -1.73 -23.98 -1.84
N LYS A 81 -2.75 -24.22 -2.67
CA LYS A 81 -2.64 -24.22 -4.13
C LYS A 81 -3.32 -22.98 -4.67
N VAL A 82 -2.55 -22.13 -5.31
CA VAL A 82 -3.05 -20.90 -5.94
C VAL A 82 -3.05 -21.12 -7.45
N GLN A 83 -4.22 -21.03 -8.07
CA GLN A 83 -4.33 -21.20 -9.52
C GLN A 83 -3.65 -20.05 -10.26
N ILE A 84 -2.87 -20.37 -11.29
CA ILE A 84 -2.19 -19.37 -12.12
C ILE A 84 -2.97 -19.20 -13.42
N LEU A 85 -3.43 -17.98 -13.65
CA LEU A 85 -4.14 -17.57 -14.86
C LEU A 85 -3.23 -16.66 -15.69
N ARG A 86 -3.47 -16.63 -17.01
CA ARG A 86 -2.70 -15.81 -17.97
C ARG A 86 -3.64 -15.13 -18.95
N GLN A 87 -4.44 -14.20 -18.44
CA GLN A 87 -5.45 -13.49 -19.22
C GLN A 87 -5.24 -11.98 -19.15
N ALA A 88 -5.07 -11.34 -20.32
CA ALA A 88 -4.87 -9.89 -20.41
C ALA A 88 -6.16 -9.08 -20.26
N ASN A 89 -7.30 -9.64 -20.68
CA ASN A 89 -8.60 -8.99 -20.56
C ASN A 89 -9.31 -9.45 -19.28
N PRO A 90 -9.56 -8.57 -18.31
CA PRO A 90 -10.22 -8.93 -17.06
C PRO A 90 -11.63 -9.52 -17.21
N GLU A 91 -12.38 -9.12 -18.24
CA GLU A 91 -13.74 -9.64 -18.50
C GLU A 91 -13.75 -11.14 -18.84
N LEU A 92 -12.62 -11.70 -19.30
CA LEU A 92 -12.47 -13.10 -19.67
C LEU A 92 -11.90 -13.96 -18.54
N LEU A 93 -11.64 -13.38 -17.36
CA LEU A 93 -11.18 -14.11 -16.21
C LEU A 93 -12.32 -14.95 -15.59
N PRO A 94 -12.06 -16.18 -15.13
CA PRO A 94 -13.10 -17.10 -14.68
C PRO A 94 -13.54 -16.84 -13.22
N TRP A 95 -13.77 -15.57 -12.84
CA TRP A 95 -14.07 -15.22 -11.47
C TRP A 95 -15.35 -15.83 -10.94
N GLU A 96 -16.40 -15.90 -11.79
CA GLU A 96 -17.66 -16.59 -11.46
C GLU A 96 -17.41 -18.09 -11.19
N ALA A 97 -16.72 -18.78 -12.09
CA ALA A 97 -16.44 -20.22 -11.97
C ALA A 97 -15.56 -20.55 -10.74
N LEU A 98 -14.67 -19.62 -10.36
CA LEU A 98 -13.83 -19.74 -9.19
C LEU A 98 -14.50 -19.22 -7.91
N ASN A 99 -15.73 -18.70 -7.98
CA ASN A 99 -16.47 -18.09 -6.87
C ASN A 99 -15.63 -17.01 -6.14
N ILE A 100 -15.06 -16.09 -6.90
CA ILE A 100 -14.22 -15.03 -6.32
C ILE A 100 -15.09 -13.97 -5.64
N ASP A 101 -14.86 -13.76 -4.36
CA ASP A 101 -15.52 -12.72 -3.59
C ASP A 101 -14.83 -11.36 -3.77
N VAL A 102 -13.50 -11.34 -3.74
CA VAL A 102 -12.70 -10.11 -3.87
C VAL A 102 -11.57 -10.31 -4.87
N VAL A 103 -11.42 -9.35 -5.78
CA VAL A 103 -10.21 -9.21 -6.61
C VAL A 103 -9.35 -8.09 -6.06
N LEU A 104 -8.10 -8.39 -5.74
CA LEU A 104 -7.05 -7.39 -5.51
C LEU A 104 -6.45 -6.99 -6.85
N GLU A 105 -6.77 -5.80 -7.33
CA GLU A 105 -6.26 -5.26 -8.59
C GLU A 105 -4.88 -4.60 -8.37
N CYS A 106 -3.82 -5.34 -8.65
CA CYS A 106 -2.43 -4.96 -8.40
C CYS A 106 -1.60 -4.72 -9.67
N THR A 107 -2.23 -4.65 -10.86
CA THR A 107 -1.52 -4.40 -12.13
C THR A 107 -1.08 -2.95 -12.26
N GLY A 108 -1.77 -2.02 -11.59
CA GLY A 108 -1.61 -0.58 -11.80
C GLY A 108 -2.25 -0.05 -13.10
N LEU A 109 -2.89 -0.93 -13.91
CA LEU A 109 -3.50 -0.59 -15.20
C LEU A 109 -5.00 -0.30 -15.07
N PHE A 110 -5.73 -1.12 -14.33
CA PHE A 110 -7.20 -1.07 -14.23
C PHE A 110 -7.63 -0.24 -13.02
N ARG A 111 -7.24 1.04 -13.01
CA ARG A 111 -7.41 1.95 -11.86
C ARG A 111 -8.62 2.89 -11.98
N SER A 112 -9.30 2.94 -13.12
CA SER A 112 -10.56 3.66 -13.24
C SER A 112 -11.74 2.78 -12.84
N ARG A 113 -12.86 3.40 -12.46
CA ARG A 113 -14.11 2.69 -12.18
C ARG A 113 -14.49 1.76 -13.33
N ALA A 114 -14.49 2.28 -14.57
CA ALA A 114 -14.85 1.49 -15.74
C ALA A 114 -13.92 0.29 -15.96
N ALA A 115 -12.61 0.48 -15.77
CA ALA A 115 -11.64 -0.60 -15.92
C ALA A 115 -11.80 -1.66 -14.82
N ALA A 116 -11.99 -1.26 -13.56
CA ALA A 116 -12.19 -2.18 -12.44
C ALA A 116 -13.52 -2.95 -12.54
N THR A 117 -14.57 -2.34 -13.14
CA THR A 117 -15.86 -2.99 -13.36
C THR A 117 -15.75 -4.25 -14.22
N GLN A 118 -14.73 -4.38 -15.06
CA GLN A 118 -14.50 -5.58 -15.87
C GLN A 118 -14.37 -6.84 -15.00
N HIS A 119 -13.79 -6.73 -13.81
CA HIS A 119 -13.73 -7.86 -12.87
C HIS A 119 -15.10 -8.21 -12.29
N ILE A 120 -15.98 -7.23 -12.06
CA ILE A 120 -17.36 -7.47 -11.64
C ILE A 120 -18.13 -8.17 -12.75
N THR A 121 -17.96 -7.72 -14.00
CA THR A 121 -18.55 -8.37 -15.19
C THR A 121 -18.11 -9.83 -15.33
N ALA A 122 -16.86 -10.14 -14.96
CA ALA A 122 -16.30 -11.50 -14.94
C ALA A 122 -16.81 -12.36 -13.75
N GLY A 123 -17.62 -11.79 -12.84
CA GLY A 123 -18.28 -12.52 -11.76
C GLY A 123 -17.65 -12.32 -10.37
N ALA A 124 -16.68 -11.44 -10.20
CA ALA A 124 -16.20 -11.05 -8.87
C ALA A 124 -17.27 -10.21 -8.15
N LYS A 125 -17.42 -10.39 -6.83
CA LYS A 125 -18.39 -9.61 -6.06
C LYS A 125 -17.88 -8.21 -5.72
N ARG A 126 -16.54 -8.06 -5.56
CA ARG A 126 -15.89 -6.81 -5.17
C ARG A 126 -14.49 -6.70 -5.77
N VAL A 127 -14.03 -5.49 -5.99
CA VAL A 127 -12.66 -5.16 -6.43
C VAL A 127 -12.04 -4.17 -5.46
N ILE A 128 -10.82 -4.48 -5.00
CA ILE A 128 -9.97 -3.52 -4.27
C ILE A 128 -8.85 -3.10 -5.23
N ILE A 129 -8.86 -1.85 -5.65
CA ILE A 129 -7.79 -1.27 -6.45
C ILE A 129 -6.59 -1.01 -5.53
N GLY A 130 -5.49 -1.72 -5.76
CA GLY A 130 -4.22 -1.60 -5.03
C GLY A 130 -3.40 -0.38 -5.46
N ALA A 131 -4.03 0.75 -5.69
CA ALA A 131 -3.43 2.02 -6.07
C ALA A 131 -4.45 3.15 -5.92
N ALA A 132 -3.99 4.41 -5.95
CA ALA A 132 -4.89 5.56 -6.06
C ALA A 132 -5.70 5.47 -7.37
N PRO A 133 -7.02 5.63 -7.35
CA PRO A 133 -7.86 5.52 -8.54
C PRO A 133 -7.68 6.72 -9.47
N PHE A 134 -8.03 6.56 -10.75
CA PHE A 134 -7.97 7.65 -11.73
C PHE A 134 -9.24 8.53 -11.72
N ASP A 135 -10.33 8.00 -11.21
CA ASP A 135 -11.64 8.62 -11.13
C ASP A 135 -12.36 8.23 -9.84
N THR A 136 -13.59 8.70 -9.67
CA THR A 136 -14.40 8.40 -8.46
C THR A 136 -14.81 6.93 -8.43
N VAL A 137 -14.49 6.25 -7.35
CA VAL A 137 -14.91 4.88 -7.01
C VAL A 137 -15.91 4.92 -5.84
N ASP A 138 -16.43 3.75 -5.42
CA ASP A 138 -17.44 3.70 -4.35
C ASP A 138 -16.86 4.19 -3.02
N ALA A 139 -15.63 3.78 -2.69
CA ALA A 139 -14.94 4.22 -1.50
C ALA A 139 -13.42 4.28 -1.71
N ALA A 140 -12.77 5.31 -1.13
CA ALA A 140 -11.32 5.42 -1.01
C ALA A 140 -10.97 5.21 0.47
N ILE A 141 -10.29 4.11 0.79
CA ILE A 141 -10.16 3.64 2.17
C ILE A 141 -8.74 3.73 2.67
N VAL A 142 -8.59 4.38 3.81
CA VAL A 142 -7.40 4.33 4.66
C VAL A 142 -7.73 3.47 5.88
N TYR A 143 -7.09 2.31 5.96
CA TYR A 143 -7.34 1.38 7.07
C TYR A 143 -6.95 2.02 8.42
N GLY A 144 -7.75 1.80 9.45
CA GLY A 144 -7.60 2.45 10.75
C GLY A 144 -8.19 3.87 10.83
N VAL A 145 -8.64 4.45 9.70
CA VAL A 145 -9.23 5.81 9.67
C VAL A 145 -10.70 5.78 9.25
N ASN A 146 -11.00 5.24 8.09
CA ASN A 146 -12.36 5.22 7.53
C ASN A 146 -12.78 3.86 6.96
N HIS A 147 -12.12 2.77 7.33
CA HIS A 147 -12.44 1.42 6.82
C HIS A 147 -13.82 0.93 7.29
N HIS A 148 -14.35 1.48 8.38
CA HIS A 148 -15.71 1.19 8.85
C HIS A 148 -16.82 1.88 8.01
N ASP A 149 -16.46 2.83 7.14
CA ASP A 149 -17.43 3.57 6.32
C ASP A 149 -17.82 2.80 5.05
N VAL A 150 -17.17 1.68 4.77
CA VAL A 150 -17.47 0.83 3.60
C VAL A 150 -18.86 0.21 3.73
N LYS A 151 -19.67 0.39 2.71
CA LYS A 151 -21.04 -0.12 2.66
C LYS A 151 -21.07 -1.52 2.02
N PRO A 152 -22.04 -2.36 2.36
CA PRO A 152 -22.25 -3.64 1.69
C PRO A 152 -22.47 -3.51 0.17
N SER A 153 -23.00 -2.37 -0.28
CA SER A 153 -23.23 -2.06 -1.70
C SER A 153 -21.96 -1.65 -2.46
N ASP A 154 -20.88 -1.32 -1.79
CA ASP A 154 -19.65 -0.83 -2.41
C ASP A 154 -18.92 -1.99 -3.09
N GLN A 155 -18.80 -1.93 -4.39
CA GLN A 155 -18.19 -2.98 -5.21
C GLN A 155 -16.78 -2.64 -5.66
N ILE A 156 -16.51 -1.35 -5.94
CA ILE A 156 -15.21 -0.89 -6.43
C ILE A 156 -14.62 0.06 -5.40
N ILE A 157 -13.62 -0.42 -4.69
CA ILE A 157 -12.97 0.25 -3.57
C ILE A 157 -11.51 0.48 -3.92
N SER A 158 -10.95 1.58 -3.48
CA SER A 158 -9.52 1.83 -3.58
C SER A 158 -8.85 1.75 -2.22
N GLY A 159 -7.76 0.97 -2.11
CA GLY A 159 -6.81 1.01 -1.00
C GLY A 159 -5.86 2.21 -1.05
N VAL A 160 -6.17 3.21 -1.89
CA VAL A 160 -5.40 4.44 -2.14
C VAL A 160 -3.92 4.15 -2.42
N SER A 161 -2.98 4.93 -1.92
CA SER A 161 -1.55 4.65 -2.08
C SER A 161 -0.87 4.34 -0.75
N CYS A 162 0.32 3.73 -0.80
CA CYS A 162 1.14 3.49 0.39
C CYS A 162 1.39 4.77 1.18
N THR A 163 1.70 5.87 0.47
CA THR A 163 1.89 7.19 1.09
C THR A 163 0.60 7.71 1.72
N THR A 164 -0.55 7.49 1.10
CA THR A 164 -1.84 7.89 1.67
C THR A 164 -2.14 7.12 2.95
N GLN A 165 -1.86 5.81 2.96
CA GLN A 165 -2.02 4.95 4.16
C GLN A 165 -1.13 5.41 5.33
N ALA A 166 0.01 6.05 5.05
CA ALA A 166 0.90 6.61 6.06
C ALA A 166 0.52 8.05 6.46
N LEU A 167 0.23 8.91 5.48
CA LEU A 167 0.01 10.35 5.67
C LEU A 167 -1.29 10.65 6.41
N VAL A 168 -2.38 9.97 6.04
CA VAL A 168 -3.71 10.30 6.55
C VAL A 168 -3.83 10.05 8.06
N PRO A 169 -3.40 8.90 8.61
CA PRO A 169 -3.37 8.70 10.07
C PRO A 169 -2.51 9.74 10.78
N LEU A 170 -1.31 10.05 10.25
CA LEU A 170 -0.42 11.04 10.83
C LEU A 170 -1.06 12.42 10.92
N VAL A 171 -1.64 12.89 9.81
CA VAL A 171 -2.34 14.18 9.73
C VAL A 171 -3.56 14.20 10.66
N LYS A 172 -4.32 13.10 10.69
CA LYS A 172 -5.51 13.00 11.55
C LYS A 172 -5.16 13.10 13.03
N ILE A 173 -4.15 12.37 13.50
CA ILE A 173 -3.71 12.40 14.90
C ILE A 173 -3.28 13.81 15.30
N ILE A 174 -2.47 14.46 14.45
CA ILE A 174 -1.98 15.83 14.72
C ILE A 174 -3.10 16.87 14.67
N ASP A 175 -3.98 16.79 13.68
CA ASP A 175 -5.09 17.75 13.55
C ASP A 175 -6.12 17.60 14.66
N ASP A 176 -6.43 16.38 15.08
CA ASP A 176 -7.37 16.13 16.18
C ASP A 176 -6.81 16.59 17.53
N ALA A 177 -5.49 16.50 17.75
CA ALA A 177 -4.86 16.89 19.00
C ALA A 177 -4.55 18.40 19.09
N PHE A 178 -4.05 18.99 18.01
CA PHE A 178 -3.49 20.35 18.04
C PHE A 178 -4.15 21.31 17.06
N GLY A 179 -4.94 20.79 16.11
CA GLY A 179 -5.41 21.53 14.95
C GLY A 179 -4.25 21.89 14.00
N ILE A 180 -4.44 21.68 12.72
CA ILE A 180 -3.52 22.12 11.68
C ILE A 180 -4.10 23.38 11.04
N ASP A 181 -3.37 24.48 11.07
CA ASP A 181 -3.72 25.69 10.32
C ASP A 181 -3.30 25.53 8.86
N SER A 182 -2.02 25.22 8.64
CA SER A 182 -1.44 24.92 7.33
C SER A 182 -0.30 23.91 7.46
N ALA A 183 -0.04 23.15 6.38
CA ALA A 183 1.03 22.16 6.36
C ALA A 183 1.64 22.03 4.96
N LEU A 184 2.93 21.69 4.93
CA LEU A 184 3.64 21.25 3.74
C LEU A 184 4.22 19.87 3.98
N MET A 185 4.05 18.98 2.99
CA MET A 185 4.55 17.62 3.03
C MET A 185 5.58 17.37 1.93
N THR A 186 6.72 16.82 2.30
CA THR A 186 7.66 16.23 1.35
C THR A 186 7.65 14.72 1.53
N GLU A 187 7.24 14.02 0.48
CA GLU A 187 7.37 12.58 0.38
C GLU A 187 8.75 12.22 -0.15
N ILE A 188 9.59 11.56 0.64
CA ILE A 188 10.88 11.01 0.21
C ILE A 188 10.66 9.54 -0.06
N HIS A 189 10.71 9.13 -1.35
CA HIS A 189 10.22 7.83 -1.75
C HIS A 189 11.25 7.03 -2.53
N ALA A 190 11.35 5.74 -2.25
CA ALA A 190 12.10 4.79 -3.07
C ALA A 190 11.64 4.79 -4.54
N VAL A 191 12.48 4.31 -5.44
CA VAL A 191 12.11 4.09 -6.83
C VAL A 191 10.96 3.09 -6.95
N THR A 192 10.14 3.26 -7.98
CA THR A 192 9.01 2.35 -8.25
C THR A 192 9.10 1.83 -9.68
N ALA A 193 8.30 0.81 -10.01
CA ALA A 193 8.22 0.24 -11.36
C ALA A 193 7.80 1.25 -12.45
N ASP A 194 7.27 2.41 -12.08
CA ASP A 194 6.96 3.54 -12.98
C ASP A 194 8.22 4.29 -13.45
N GLN A 195 9.39 3.98 -12.89
CA GLN A 195 10.65 4.63 -13.22
C GLN A 195 11.62 3.65 -13.89
N SER A 196 12.42 4.16 -14.83
CA SER A 196 13.42 3.37 -15.53
C SER A 196 14.81 3.50 -14.91
N VAL A 197 15.61 2.44 -15.04
CA VAL A 197 17.02 2.42 -14.62
C VAL A 197 17.85 3.41 -15.47
N LEU A 198 17.56 3.51 -16.77
CA LEU A 198 18.17 4.44 -17.72
C LEU A 198 17.16 5.53 -18.14
N ASP A 199 17.64 6.62 -18.73
CA ASP A 199 16.79 7.65 -19.33
C ASP A 199 15.84 7.00 -20.34
N HIS A 200 14.53 7.18 -20.16
CA HIS A 200 13.49 6.58 -20.99
C HIS A 200 12.29 7.52 -21.11
N ALA A 201 11.57 7.44 -22.24
CA ALA A 201 10.38 8.25 -22.47
C ALA A 201 9.33 8.04 -21.35
N HIS A 202 8.91 9.14 -20.73
CA HIS A 202 7.88 9.17 -19.69
C HIS A 202 7.10 10.48 -19.78
N ARG A 203 5.80 10.45 -19.43
CA ARG A 203 4.94 11.66 -19.44
C ARG A 203 5.40 12.77 -18.48
N ASP A 204 6.00 12.39 -17.35
CA ASP A 204 6.72 13.29 -16.44
C ASP A 204 8.19 13.30 -16.85
N LEU A 205 8.69 14.45 -17.32
CA LEU A 205 10.06 14.61 -17.79
C LEU A 205 11.12 14.36 -16.73
N ARG A 206 10.79 14.54 -15.45
CA ARG A 206 11.69 14.23 -14.33
C ARG A 206 11.76 12.73 -14.07
N ARG A 207 10.63 12.01 -14.14
CA ARG A 207 10.61 10.53 -14.05
C ARG A 207 11.22 9.86 -15.29
N ALA A 208 11.39 10.57 -16.39
CA ALA A 208 12.07 10.09 -17.59
C ALA A 208 13.58 9.84 -17.35
N ARG A 209 14.14 10.36 -16.25
CA ARG A 209 15.56 10.27 -15.95
C ARG A 209 15.91 9.01 -15.15
N ALA A 210 17.17 8.56 -15.31
CA ALA A 210 17.74 7.37 -14.66
C ALA A 210 17.53 7.38 -13.14
N SER A 211 16.70 6.46 -12.65
CA SER A 211 16.22 6.44 -11.25
C SER A 211 17.30 6.13 -10.22
N GLY A 212 18.30 5.33 -10.58
CA GLY A 212 19.40 4.95 -9.70
C GLY A 212 20.52 5.98 -9.57
N GLN A 213 20.43 7.13 -10.26
CA GLN A 213 21.51 8.14 -10.33
C GLN A 213 21.02 9.55 -9.96
N ASN A 214 19.72 9.74 -9.73
CA ASN A 214 19.15 11.08 -9.59
C ASN A 214 18.24 11.19 -8.36
N ILE A 215 18.24 12.37 -7.74
CA ILE A 215 17.18 12.84 -6.84
C ILE A 215 16.12 13.49 -7.75
N ILE A 216 14.89 12.94 -7.76
CA ILE A 216 13.86 13.29 -8.74
C ILE A 216 12.64 13.90 -8.05
N PRO A 217 12.48 15.24 -8.04
CA PRO A 217 11.24 15.87 -7.60
C PRO A 217 10.10 15.56 -8.56
N THR A 218 8.94 15.15 -8.03
CA THR A 218 7.76 14.78 -8.81
C THR A 218 6.48 14.94 -7.99
N THR A 219 5.35 14.58 -8.55
CA THR A 219 4.04 14.67 -7.88
C THR A 219 3.79 13.50 -6.95
N SER A 220 2.97 13.73 -5.90
CA SER A 220 2.39 12.70 -5.05
C SER A 220 0.88 12.63 -5.23
N SER A 221 0.32 11.43 -5.37
CA SER A 221 -1.13 11.21 -5.38
C SER A 221 -1.76 11.25 -3.98
N ALA A 222 -0.95 11.20 -2.93
CA ALA A 222 -1.41 11.10 -1.55
C ALA A 222 -2.23 12.32 -1.09
N LEU A 223 -1.86 13.52 -1.58
CA LEU A 223 -2.57 14.76 -1.22
C LEU A 223 -4.00 14.80 -1.76
N GLY A 224 -4.23 14.32 -2.98
CA GLY A 224 -5.58 14.21 -3.54
C GLY A 224 -6.43 13.22 -2.76
N ALA A 225 -5.89 12.07 -2.42
CA ALA A 225 -6.58 11.06 -1.63
C ALA A 225 -6.82 11.52 -0.17
N LEU A 226 -5.87 12.23 0.44
CA LEU A 226 -6.05 12.82 1.77
C LEU A 226 -7.26 13.78 1.79
N LYS A 227 -7.39 14.63 0.77
CA LYS A 227 -8.54 15.56 0.67
C LYS A 227 -9.89 14.83 0.50
N GLN A 228 -9.88 13.66 -0.14
CA GLN A 228 -11.09 12.83 -0.24
C GLN A 228 -11.48 12.20 1.11
N VAL A 229 -10.51 11.70 1.88
CA VAL A 229 -10.74 11.06 3.18
C VAL A 229 -10.95 12.11 4.29
N MET A 230 -10.24 13.22 4.22
CA MET A 230 -10.31 14.33 5.18
C MET A 230 -10.59 15.66 4.47
N PRO A 231 -11.83 15.94 4.04
CA PRO A 231 -12.18 17.17 3.29
C PRO A 231 -11.83 18.47 4.03
N LYS A 232 -11.82 18.44 5.37
CA LYS A 232 -11.40 19.57 6.20
C LYS A 232 -9.95 20.03 5.96
N MET A 233 -9.12 19.20 5.34
CA MET A 233 -7.72 19.51 5.00
C MET A 233 -7.56 20.16 3.63
N GLU A 234 -8.65 20.34 2.88
CA GLU A 234 -8.60 21.05 1.61
C GLU A 234 -8.09 22.47 1.80
N ASN A 235 -7.16 22.89 0.95
CA ASN A 235 -6.45 24.18 1.01
C ASN A 235 -5.59 24.43 2.28
N ARG A 236 -5.42 23.42 3.15
CA ARG A 236 -4.55 23.51 4.33
C ARG A 236 -3.27 22.71 4.20
N ILE A 237 -3.22 21.74 3.29
CA ILE A 237 -2.04 20.91 3.07
C ILE A 237 -1.71 20.83 1.59
N ASP A 238 -0.43 20.99 1.27
CA ASP A 238 0.12 20.76 -0.07
C ASP A 238 1.51 20.13 0.05
N GLY A 239 2.11 19.75 -1.09
CA GLY A 239 3.43 19.12 -1.08
C GLY A 239 3.77 18.41 -2.38
N PHE A 240 4.86 17.67 -2.35
CA PHE A 240 5.36 16.95 -3.52
C PHE A 240 6.18 15.71 -3.09
N SER A 241 6.56 14.90 -4.06
CA SER A 241 7.42 13.72 -3.85
C SER A 241 8.83 13.97 -4.35
N ILE A 242 9.81 13.41 -3.64
CA ILE A 242 11.19 13.29 -4.09
C ILE A 242 11.51 11.80 -4.21
N ARG A 243 11.84 11.32 -5.41
CA ARG A 243 12.36 9.97 -5.58
C ARG A 243 13.85 9.96 -5.35
N VAL A 244 14.30 8.98 -4.56
CA VAL A 244 15.72 8.79 -4.22
C VAL A 244 16.17 7.40 -4.67
N PRO A 245 17.47 7.17 -4.95
CA PRO A 245 17.98 5.90 -5.48
C PRO A 245 18.07 4.81 -4.39
N THR A 246 16.95 4.50 -3.76
CA THR A 246 16.75 3.36 -2.85
C THR A 246 15.67 2.44 -3.43
N ILE A 247 15.76 1.14 -3.18
CA ILE A 247 14.85 0.15 -3.77
C ILE A 247 13.55 -0.03 -3.00
N ASN A 248 13.52 0.37 -1.73
CA ASN A 248 12.34 0.25 -0.86
C ASN A 248 12.44 1.23 0.30
N VAL A 249 11.37 1.39 1.04
CA VAL A 249 11.14 2.33 2.14
C VAL A 249 11.04 3.77 1.65
N ALA A 250 10.10 4.45 2.23
CA ALA A 250 9.82 5.86 1.99
C ALA A 250 9.65 6.59 3.32
N ALA A 251 9.66 7.91 3.26
CA ALA A 251 9.44 8.75 4.43
C ALA A 251 8.53 9.93 4.10
N ILE A 252 7.81 10.40 5.12
CA ILE A 252 7.05 11.65 5.11
C ILE A 252 7.77 12.65 6.01
N ASP A 253 8.14 13.79 5.45
CA ASP A 253 8.53 14.99 6.17
C ASP A 253 7.33 15.93 6.16
N LEU A 254 6.62 16.03 7.30
CA LEU A 254 5.46 16.87 7.48
C LEU A 254 5.80 18.06 8.34
N THR A 255 5.80 19.25 7.76
CA THR A 255 5.92 20.55 8.46
C THR A 255 4.54 21.20 8.54
N PHE A 256 4.12 21.63 9.73
CA PHE A 256 2.80 22.22 9.93
C PHE A 256 2.83 23.38 10.93
N ILE A 257 1.86 24.26 10.82
CA ILE A 257 1.55 25.28 11.81
C ILE A 257 0.38 24.78 12.66
N ALA A 258 0.64 24.60 13.95
CA ALA A 258 -0.39 24.17 14.89
C ALA A 258 -1.26 25.37 15.34
N LYS A 259 -2.56 25.12 15.54
CA LYS A 259 -3.49 26.11 16.11
C LYS A 259 -3.34 26.24 17.63
N ALA A 260 -3.07 25.12 18.30
CA ALA A 260 -2.76 25.10 19.72
C ALA A 260 -1.24 25.23 19.96
N PRO A 261 -0.79 25.72 21.11
CA PRO A 261 0.61 25.71 21.51
C PRO A 261 1.15 24.27 21.53
N VAL A 262 2.32 24.05 20.94
CA VAL A 262 2.96 22.74 20.86
C VAL A 262 4.40 22.78 21.33
N THR A 263 4.88 21.63 21.81
CA THR A 263 6.30 21.33 22.05
C THR A 263 6.61 19.98 21.42
N ALA A 264 7.88 19.74 21.09
CA ALA A 264 8.31 18.44 20.56
C ALA A 264 7.94 17.28 21.51
N HIS A 265 8.09 17.49 22.82
CA HIS A 265 7.70 16.52 23.83
C HIS A 265 6.20 16.21 23.79
N LEU A 266 5.33 17.22 23.71
CA LEU A 266 3.88 17.02 23.66
C LEU A 266 3.45 16.29 22.39
N ILE A 267 4.02 16.65 21.23
CA ILE A 267 3.76 15.97 19.97
C ILE A 267 4.18 14.49 20.07
N ASN A 268 5.39 14.22 20.56
CA ASN A 268 5.88 12.85 20.71
C ASN A 268 5.01 12.02 21.66
N GLN A 269 4.60 12.58 22.79
CA GLN A 269 3.68 11.90 23.71
C GLN A 269 2.35 11.54 23.03
N THR A 270 1.77 12.46 22.26
CA THR A 270 0.52 12.22 21.52
C THR A 270 0.70 11.07 20.52
N LEU A 271 1.79 11.08 19.74
CA LEU A 271 2.08 10.04 18.75
C LEU A 271 2.35 8.67 19.39
N ILE A 272 3.05 8.63 20.54
CA ILE A 272 3.26 7.40 21.34
C ILE A 272 1.93 6.85 21.81
N GLN A 273 1.02 7.68 22.34
CA GLN A 273 -0.28 7.23 22.80
C GLN A 273 -1.13 6.70 21.64
N ALA A 274 -1.15 7.40 20.49
CA ALA A 274 -1.84 6.94 19.30
C ALA A 274 -1.35 5.56 18.82
N ALA A 275 -0.03 5.38 18.74
CA ALA A 275 0.59 4.11 18.36
C ALA A 275 0.32 2.96 19.37
N LYS A 276 0.13 3.30 20.64
CA LYS A 276 -0.12 2.30 21.69
C LYS A 276 -1.57 1.83 21.75
N TYR A 277 -2.54 2.66 21.36
CA TYR A 277 -3.97 2.42 21.54
C TYR A 277 -4.73 2.43 20.22
N ASP A 278 -5.13 3.61 19.74
CA ASP A 278 -6.09 3.75 18.64
C ASP A 278 -5.56 3.30 17.27
N TYR A 279 -4.24 3.35 17.08
CA TYR A 279 -3.57 3.01 15.82
C TYR A 279 -2.55 1.88 15.96
N ALA A 280 -2.62 1.09 17.02
CA ALA A 280 -1.65 0.04 17.35
C ALA A 280 -1.42 -0.99 16.22
N GLU A 281 -2.44 -1.23 15.40
CA GLU A 281 -2.34 -2.18 14.27
C GLU A 281 -1.59 -1.62 13.06
N ILE A 282 -1.59 -0.29 12.90
CA ILE A 282 -1.08 0.35 11.67
C ILE A 282 0.06 1.32 11.91
N MET A 283 0.36 1.64 13.15
CA MET A 283 1.34 2.66 13.51
C MET A 283 2.29 2.16 14.60
N SER A 284 3.56 2.53 14.46
CA SER A 284 4.60 2.39 15.47
C SER A 284 5.38 3.69 15.64
N VAL A 285 6.23 3.75 16.64
CA VAL A 285 7.17 4.85 16.87
C VAL A 285 8.56 4.30 17.14
N THR A 286 9.61 5.09 16.88
CA THR A 286 10.99 4.77 17.25
C THR A 286 11.68 5.99 17.84
N ASP A 287 12.54 5.77 18.82
CA ASP A 287 13.49 6.75 19.39
C ASP A 287 14.95 6.37 19.08
N GLU A 288 15.14 5.33 18.26
CA GLU A 288 16.45 4.90 17.79
C GLU A 288 16.88 5.69 16.55
N GLN A 289 18.20 5.82 16.36
CA GLN A 289 18.79 6.50 15.20
C GLN A 289 18.91 5.54 14.02
N LEU A 290 17.79 5.31 13.34
CA LEU A 290 17.66 4.34 12.26
C LEU A 290 17.67 5.01 10.87
N VAL A 291 17.86 4.20 9.83
CA VAL A 291 17.85 4.61 8.43
C VAL A 291 16.85 3.76 7.63
N SER A 292 16.56 4.14 6.39
CA SER A 292 15.51 3.52 5.59
C SER A 292 15.58 1.98 5.53
N SER A 293 16.75 1.37 5.43
CA SER A 293 16.90 -0.08 5.34
C SER A 293 16.46 -0.84 6.60
N ASP A 294 16.44 -0.18 7.74
CA ASP A 294 16.03 -0.78 9.02
C ASP A 294 14.52 -0.98 9.11
N PHE A 295 13.77 -0.30 8.24
CA PHE A 295 12.31 -0.40 8.16
C PHE A 295 11.82 -1.35 7.06
N ASN A 296 12.72 -2.02 6.34
CA ASN A 296 12.33 -3.05 5.39
C ASN A 296 11.51 -4.15 6.07
N HIS A 297 10.46 -4.59 5.39
CA HIS A 297 9.59 -5.66 5.86
C HIS A 297 8.75 -5.29 7.10
N SER A 298 8.60 -4.00 7.39
CA SER A 298 7.72 -3.54 8.46
C SER A 298 6.26 -3.59 8.01
N PRO A 299 5.34 -4.21 8.79
CA PRO A 299 3.93 -4.29 8.45
C PRO A 299 3.14 -3.02 8.74
N TYR A 300 3.73 -2.04 9.42
CA TYR A 300 3.05 -0.80 9.79
C TYR A 300 2.85 0.12 8.58
N SER A 301 1.74 0.86 8.57
CA SER A 301 1.49 1.93 7.60
C SER A 301 2.44 3.10 7.79
N LEU A 302 2.84 3.37 9.05
CA LEU A 302 3.82 4.41 9.37
C LEU A 302 4.55 4.09 10.67
N ILE A 303 5.80 4.54 10.76
CA ILE A 303 6.64 4.48 11.97
C ILE A 303 7.18 5.89 12.19
N VAL A 304 6.71 6.56 13.25
CA VAL A 304 7.16 7.93 13.53
C VAL A 304 8.55 7.91 14.19
N ASP A 305 9.46 8.67 13.61
CA ASP A 305 10.79 8.92 14.16
C ASP A 305 10.73 10.07 15.18
N LEU A 306 10.63 9.71 16.45
CA LEU A 306 10.50 10.68 17.55
C LEU A 306 11.72 11.58 17.70
N THR A 307 12.90 11.14 17.19
CA THR A 307 14.16 11.90 17.25
C THR A 307 14.18 13.08 16.29
N GLN A 308 13.32 13.05 15.25
CA GLN A 308 13.23 14.07 14.21
C GLN A 308 12.08 15.08 14.43
N THR A 309 11.37 15.00 15.57
CA THR A 309 10.35 15.99 15.91
C THR A 309 10.96 17.30 16.32
N MET A 310 10.59 18.39 15.66
CA MET A 310 11.12 19.73 15.89
C MET A 310 9.99 20.74 16.04
N VAL A 311 10.22 21.79 16.85
CA VAL A 311 9.27 22.91 17.00
C VAL A 311 10.05 24.23 17.04
N VAL A 312 9.61 25.18 16.22
CA VAL A 312 10.10 26.57 16.19
C VAL A 312 8.90 27.51 16.20
N GLY A 313 8.63 28.14 17.34
CA GLY A 313 7.41 28.91 17.54
C GLY A 313 6.16 28.04 17.46
N GLN A 314 5.26 28.32 16.52
CA GLN A 314 4.09 27.48 16.24
C GLN A 314 4.30 26.49 15.09
N GLN A 315 5.44 26.56 14.42
CA GLN A 315 5.81 25.66 13.36
C GLN A 315 6.40 24.39 13.93
N ALA A 316 5.84 23.25 13.59
CA ALA A 316 6.33 21.94 14.00
C ALA A 316 6.65 21.07 12.78
N LYS A 317 7.56 20.14 12.96
CA LYS A 317 7.92 19.12 11.98
C LYS A 317 7.88 17.77 12.64
N VAL A 318 7.30 16.79 11.94
CA VAL A 318 7.36 15.37 12.27
C VAL A 318 7.87 14.58 11.07
N PHE A 319 8.55 13.49 11.34
CA PHE A 319 9.12 12.62 10.34
C PHE A 319 8.63 11.19 10.56
N ALA A 320 8.17 10.51 9.51
CA ALA A 320 7.66 9.15 9.61
C ALA A 320 8.15 8.30 8.45
N TRP A 321 8.57 7.07 8.76
CA TRP A 321 9.00 6.03 7.83
C TRP A 321 7.84 5.11 7.47
N TYR A 322 7.89 4.47 6.31
CA TYR A 322 7.00 3.37 5.93
C TYR A 322 7.62 2.48 4.86
N ASP A 323 7.43 1.16 4.99
CA ASP A 323 7.72 0.24 3.91
C ASP A 323 6.60 0.35 2.86
N ASN A 324 6.91 1.00 1.74
CA ASN A 324 5.94 1.29 0.69
C ASN A 324 5.43 0.04 -0.05
N GLU A 325 6.08 -1.09 0.12
CA GLU A 325 5.66 -2.38 -0.45
C GLU A 325 5.02 -3.27 0.62
N TRP A 326 5.75 -3.58 1.71
CA TRP A 326 5.31 -4.53 2.72
C TRP A 326 4.20 -3.98 3.60
N GLY A 327 4.34 -2.77 4.11
CA GLY A 327 3.29 -2.10 4.89
C GLY A 327 2.00 -1.97 4.08
N TYR A 328 2.13 -1.60 2.81
CA TYR A 328 0.97 -1.48 1.92
C TYR A 328 0.32 -2.83 1.59
N ALA A 329 1.11 -3.89 1.37
CA ALA A 329 0.58 -5.23 1.16
C ALA A 329 -0.25 -5.72 2.37
N ASN A 330 0.21 -5.45 3.60
CA ASN A 330 -0.55 -5.74 4.81
C ASN A 330 -1.86 -4.95 4.87
N ARG A 331 -1.88 -3.67 4.47
CA ARG A 331 -3.13 -2.89 4.39
C ARG A 331 -4.14 -3.46 3.39
N LEU A 332 -3.69 -3.99 2.26
CA LEU A 332 -4.58 -4.66 1.31
C LEU A 332 -5.19 -5.94 1.90
N LEU A 333 -4.42 -6.71 2.68
CA LEU A 333 -4.94 -7.88 3.39
C LEU A 333 -5.95 -7.49 4.47
N ASP A 334 -5.65 -6.46 5.27
CA ASP A 334 -6.59 -5.96 6.28
C ASP A 334 -7.90 -5.43 5.65
N LEU A 335 -7.82 -4.82 4.47
CA LEU A 335 -9.01 -4.42 3.71
C LEU A 335 -9.83 -5.63 3.24
N CYS A 336 -9.19 -6.70 2.76
CA CYS A 336 -9.90 -7.93 2.43
C CYS A 336 -10.61 -8.51 3.66
N GLU A 337 -9.94 -8.53 4.82
CA GLU A 337 -10.49 -9.03 6.07
C GLU A 337 -11.70 -8.22 6.55
N SER A 338 -11.71 -6.90 6.32
CA SER A 338 -12.80 -6.02 6.76
C SER A 338 -14.13 -6.27 6.03
N PHE A 339 -14.15 -7.13 5.00
CA PHE A 339 -15.37 -7.51 4.28
C PHE A 339 -15.94 -8.86 4.68
N TYR A 340 -15.31 -9.52 5.63
CA TYR A 340 -15.79 -10.76 6.22
C TYR A 340 -16.76 -10.41 7.36
#